data_1c138d15925f1b84c5de64e45b92fc8a
#
_entry.id   1c138d15925f1b84c5de64e45b92fc8a
#
_cell.length_a   1.000
_cell.length_b   1.000
_cell.length_c   1.000
_cell.angle_alpha   90.00
_cell.angle_beta   90.00
_cell.angle_gamma   90.00
#
_symmetry.space_group_name_H-M   'P 1'
#
loop_
_entity.id
_entity.type
_entity.pdbx_description
1 polymer ?
#
loop_
_entity_poly.entity_id
_entity_poly.type
_entity_poly.pdbx_seq_one_letter_code
_entity_poly.pdbx_strand_id
1 'polypeptide(L)'
;MTRAPSDVLPRAGRRALVRAVGSLALCAAAACGSPYGAPVRVVIPSGSSFRTATDSLAHASIIKSPSLFRLYAKLRGRDRDLKAGTYLLRRGTSWSEALDALTEGRGIVHSVTIPEGFSLSSIVPVLARALGTPVDSVEAAVRDTALLHRLDVPTATLEGYLFPDTYAFPDGTSARQAVDEMVRGFERRWKPEWDARLGELAMSKNDIVALASIIEKEARVPEERPVISAVYHNRLKARMPLQADPTVQYALGKHVDRVLYKDLDVVSAYNTYRHPGLPPGPIASPGLPSIVAALYPASVPYLYFVAAPDGHHEFRTSYADHQAAIREIRGAAAKATSSGGGAPRGTNGARTAKRR
;
A
#
# COMPACT_ATOMS: atom_id res chain seq x y z
N MET A 1 -78.05 -8.50 -56.04
CA MET A 1 -78.42 -7.59 -54.91
C MET A 1 -78.20 -8.34 -53.66
N THR A 2 -77.18 -7.95 -52.89
CA THR A 2 -77.14 -7.89 -51.43
C THR A 2 -75.70 -7.53 -51.00
N ARG A 3 -75.53 -6.37 -50.41
CA ARG A 3 -74.26 -5.82 -49.88
C ARG A 3 -73.90 -6.53 -48.57
N ALA A 4 -72.64 -6.85 -48.37
CA ALA A 4 -72.05 -7.22 -47.10
C ALA A 4 -71.64 -5.96 -46.31
N PRO A 5 -71.75 -5.93 -44.97
CA PRO A 5 -71.36 -4.78 -44.12
C PRO A 5 -69.86 -4.79 -43.77
N SER A 6 -69.27 -3.62 -43.88
CA SER A 6 -67.89 -3.33 -43.48
C SER A 6 -67.79 -3.18 -41.92
N ASP A 7 -67.06 -4.08 -41.31
CA ASP A 7 -66.70 -3.96 -39.86
C ASP A 7 -65.61 -2.94 -39.68
N VAL A 8 -65.97 -1.79 -39.08
CA VAL A 8 -65.03 -0.75 -38.61
C VAL A 8 -64.72 -1.01 -37.14
N LEU A 9 -63.53 -1.49 -36.87
CA LEU A 9 -62.99 -1.57 -35.52
C LEU A 9 -62.81 -0.19 -34.89
N PRO A 10 -63.20 0.02 -33.59
CA PRO A 10 -63.18 1.33 -32.97
C PRO A 10 -61.74 1.84 -32.73
N ARG A 11 -61.53 3.11 -33.12
CA ARG A 11 -60.27 3.88 -33.01
C ARG A 11 -59.69 4.03 -31.58
N ALA A 12 -60.39 3.60 -30.55
CA ALA A 12 -59.99 3.73 -29.14
C ALA A 12 -58.81 2.80 -28.71
N GLY A 13 -58.73 1.57 -29.29
CA GLY A 13 -57.71 0.58 -28.93
C GLY A 13 -56.28 0.96 -29.40
N ARG A 14 -56.17 1.65 -30.54
CA ARG A 14 -54.84 2.06 -31.07
C ARG A 14 -54.18 3.17 -30.29
N ARG A 15 -54.92 4.08 -29.65
CA ARG A 15 -54.37 5.17 -28.83
C ARG A 15 -53.86 4.66 -27.47
N ALA A 16 -54.45 3.63 -26.89
CA ALA A 16 -54.00 3.02 -25.64
C ALA A 16 -52.68 2.24 -25.83
N LEU A 17 -52.53 1.49 -26.94
CA LEU A 17 -51.31 0.74 -27.23
C LEU A 17 -50.13 1.63 -27.56
N VAL A 18 -50.32 2.72 -28.27
CA VAL A 18 -49.24 3.71 -28.58
C VAL A 18 -48.81 4.48 -27.32
N ARG A 19 -49.73 4.75 -26.38
CA ARG A 19 -49.36 5.37 -25.09
C ARG A 19 -48.60 4.42 -24.19
N ALA A 20 -48.91 3.13 -24.13
CA ALA A 20 -48.23 2.14 -23.35
C ALA A 20 -46.79 1.88 -23.86
N VAL A 21 -46.59 1.81 -25.18
CA VAL A 21 -45.26 1.67 -25.77
C VAL A 21 -44.43 2.94 -25.64
N GLY A 22 -45.04 4.13 -25.77
CA GLY A 22 -44.34 5.41 -25.53
C GLY A 22 -43.89 5.60 -24.08
N SER A 23 -44.69 5.19 -23.08
CA SER A 23 -44.33 5.25 -21.67
C SER A 23 -43.22 4.26 -21.31
N LEU A 24 -43.15 3.08 -21.93
CA LEU A 24 -42.08 2.10 -21.73
C LEU A 24 -40.76 2.58 -22.33
N ALA A 25 -40.79 3.27 -23.46
CA ALA A 25 -39.60 3.84 -24.09
C ALA A 25 -39.04 5.03 -23.30
N LEU A 26 -39.92 5.85 -22.68
CA LEU A 26 -39.48 6.98 -21.86
C LEU A 26 -38.81 6.54 -20.55
N CYS A 27 -39.24 5.40 -19.95
CA CYS A 27 -38.59 4.82 -18.79
C CYS A 27 -37.21 4.23 -19.11
N ALA A 28 -36.96 3.74 -20.33
CA ALA A 28 -35.64 3.24 -20.77
C ALA A 28 -34.63 4.37 -20.95
N ALA A 29 -35.06 5.58 -21.35
CA ALA A 29 -34.17 6.74 -21.54
C ALA A 29 -33.71 7.34 -20.19
N ALA A 30 -34.48 7.18 -19.10
CA ALA A 30 -34.11 7.67 -17.77
C ALA A 30 -33.01 6.84 -17.08
N ALA A 31 -32.64 5.67 -17.62
CA ALA A 31 -31.63 4.78 -17.07
C ALA A 31 -30.21 5.02 -17.65
N CYS A 32 -30.06 5.84 -18.67
CA CYS A 32 -28.77 6.17 -19.31
C CYS A 32 -28.18 7.44 -18.68
N GLY A 33 -27.68 7.37 -17.43
CA GLY A 33 -26.76 8.36 -16.88
C GLY A 33 -25.36 8.10 -17.42
N SER A 34 -24.63 9.16 -17.82
CA SER A 34 -23.19 8.99 -18.05
C SER A 34 -22.47 8.79 -16.71
N PRO A 35 -21.52 7.86 -16.61
CA PRO A 35 -20.73 7.68 -15.40
C PRO A 35 -20.02 8.96 -15.01
N TYR A 36 -20.11 9.38 -13.75
CA TYR A 36 -19.50 10.62 -13.27
C TYR A 36 -18.73 10.41 -11.95
N GLY A 37 -17.82 11.32 -11.67
CA GLY A 37 -17.01 11.33 -10.45
C GLY A 37 -15.92 10.28 -10.40
N ALA A 38 -15.21 10.26 -9.30
CA ALA A 38 -14.21 9.24 -9.02
C ALA A 38 -14.86 7.86 -8.85
N PRO A 39 -14.18 6.77 -9.23
CA PRO A 39 -14.65 5.42 -8.98
C PRO A 39 -14.89 5.18 -7.48
N VAL A 40 -15.99 4.49 -7.16
CA VAL A 40 -16.39 4.12 -5.80
C VAL A 40 -16.14 2.64 -5.60
N ARG A 41 -15.55 2.29 -4.48
CA ARG A 41 -15.30 0.90 -4.09
C ARG A 41 -16.57 0.29 -3.50
N VAL A 42 -17.03 -0.81 -4.07
CA VAL A 42 -18.19 -1.59 -3.60
C VAL A 42 -17.76 -3.02 -3.34
N VAL A 43 -17.96 -3.50 -2.12
CA VAL A 43 -17.62 -4.88 -1.74
C VAL A 43 -18.87 -5.73 -1.77
N ILE A 44 -18.82 -6.83 -2.52
CA ILE A 44 -19.86 -7.88 -2.57
C ILE A 44 -19.24 -9.14 -1.95
N PRO A 45 -19.57 -9.46 -0.68
CA PRO A 45 -19.03 -10.65 0.00
C PRO A 45 -19.40 -11.95 -0.71
N SER A 46 -18.56 -12.98 -0.55
CA SER A 46 -18.88 -14.32 -1.04
C SER A 46 -20.15 -14.84 -0.38
N GLY A 47 -21.01 -15.50 -1.16
CA GLY A 47 -22.34 -15.97 -0.69
C GLY A 47 -23.43 -14.90 -0.61
N SER A 48 -23.14 -13.64 -1.01
CA SER A 48 -24.17 -12.59 -1.07
C SER A 48 -25.29 -12.94 -2.05
N SER A 49 -26.54 -12.59 -1.67
CA SER A 49 -27.66 -12.66 -2.60
C SER A 49 -27.59 -11.51 -3.62
N PHE A 50 -28.24 -11.69 -4.78
CA PHE A 50 -28.36 -10.61 -5.77
C PHE A 50 -29.07 -9.37 -5.17
N ARG A 51 -29.98 -9.55 -4.22
CA ARG A 51 -30.62 -8.47 -3.47
C ARG A 51 -29.56 -7.68 -2.69
N THR A 52 -28.75 -8.35 -1.86
CA THR A 52 -27.69 -7.72 -1.07
C THR A 52 -26.71 -6.95 -1.96
N ALA A 53 -26.29 -7.54 -3.09
CA ALA A 53 -25.40 -6.89 -4.04
C ALA A 53 -26.01 -5.60 -4.63
N THR A 54 -27.29 -5.64 -5.02
CA THR A 54 -27.97 -4.45 -5.58
C THR A 54 -28.20 -3.37 -4.53
N ASP A 55 -28.44 -3.75 -3.29
CA ASP A 55 -28.57 -2.79 -2.18
C ASP A 55 -27.22 -2.12 -1.88
N SER A 56 -26.10 -2.85 -1.94
CA SER A 56 -24.74 -2.29 -1.84
C SER A 56 -24.44 -1.29 -2.97
N LEU A 57 -24.83 -1.61 -4.21
CA LEU A 57 -24.69 -0.67 -5.34
C LEU A 57 -25.51 0.62 -5.15
N ALA A 58 -26.73 0.48 -4.59
CA ALA A 58 -27.60 1.64 -4.31
C ALA A 58 -27.02 2.51 -3.19
N HIS A 59 -26.51 1.91 -2.10
CA HIS A 59 -25.82 2.63 -1.02
C HIS A 59 -24.60 3.42 -1.54
N ALA A 60 -23.86 2.83 -2.45
CA ALA A 60 -22.72 3.49 -3.11
C ALA A 60 -23.14 4.51 -4.19
N SER A 61 -24.45 4.72 -4.40
CA SER A 61 -25.01 5.59 -5.43
C SER A 61 -24.59 5.23 -6.86
N ILE A 62 -24.26 3.95 -7.11
CA ILE A 62 -23.96 3.43 -8.45
C ILE A 62 -25.27 3.30 -9.24
N ILE A 63 -26.31 2.79 -8.59
CA ILE A 63 -27.68 2.69 -9.14
C ILE A 63 -28.68 3.45 -8.25
N LYS A 64 -29.72 4.05 -8.86
CA LYS A 64 -30.73 4.82 -8.14
C LYS A 64 -31.90 3.98 -7.60
N SER A 65 -32.26 2.90 -8.30
CA SER A 65 -33.48 2.12 -8.03
C SER A 65 -33.17 0.63 -7.95
N PRO A 66 -32.79 0.09 -6.77
CA PRO A 66 -32.38 -1.31 -6.66
C PRO A 66 -33.50 -2.29 -7.02
N SER A 67 -34.76 -1.98 -6.70
CA SER A 67 -35.89 -2.86 -7.04
C SER A 67 -36.14 -2.97 -8.56
N LEU A 68 -36.07 -1.86 -9.28
CA LEU A 68 -36.22 -1.87 -10.73
C LEU A 68 -35.00 -2.49 -11.40
N PHE A 69 -33.80 -2.30 -10.87
CA PHE A 69 -32.58 -2.94 -11.35
C PHE A 69 -32.67 -4.48 -11.17
N ARG A 70 -33.19 -4.97 -10.06
CA ARG A 70 -33.44 -6.42 -9.87
C ARG A 70 -34.44 -6.97 -10.89
N LEU A 71 -35.53 -6.23 -11.15
CA LEU A 71 -36.48 -6.63 -12.19
C LEU A 71 -35.82 -6.68 -13.59
N TYR A 72 -35.00 -5.67 -13.91
CA TYR A 72 -34.24 -5.64 -15.15
C TYR A 72 -33.31 -6.85 -15.28
N ALA A 73 -32.53 -7.18 -14.23
CA ALA A 73 -31.64 -8.35 -14.22
C ALA A 73 -32.42 -9.66 -14.39
N LYS A 74 -33.59 -9.80 -13.74
CA LYS A 74 -34.46 -10.97 -13.89
C LYS A 74 -35.00 -11.11 -15.30
N LEU A 75 -35.43 -10.01 -15.94
CA LEU A 75 -35.90 -10.02 -17.33
C LEU A 75 -34.78 -10.40 -18.30
N ARG A 76 -33.51 -10.13 -17.96
CA ARG A 76 -32.33 -10.55 -18.73
C ARG A 76 -31.85 -11.97 -18.39
N GLY A 77 -32.50 -12.66 -17.42
CA GLY A 77 -32.11 -14.01 -16.96
C GLY A 77 -30.77 -14.09 -16.24
N ARG A 78 -30.24 -12.96 -15.74
CA ARG A 78 -28.87 -12.86 -15.17
C ARG A 78 -28.85 -12.59 -13.68
N ASP A 79 -29.96 -12.69 -12.99
CA ASP A 79 -30.10 -12.44 -11.54
C ASP A 79 -29.49 -13.53 -10.65
N ARG A 80 -28.98 -14.64 -11.26
CA ARG A 80 -28.33 -15.77 -10.57
C ARG A 80 -26.83 -15.85 -10.78
N ASP A 81 -26.26 -15.06 -11.69
CA ASP A 81 -24.87 -15.15 -12.11
C ASP A 81 -23.95 -14.21 -11.31
N LEU A 82 -24.32 -13.92 -10.06
CA LEU A 82 -23.59 -12.96 -9.23
C LEU A 82 -22.17 -13.45 -8.93
N LYS A 83 -21.17 -12.63 -9.26
CA LYS A 83 -19.79 -12.81 -8.84
C LYS A 83 -19.50 -11.96 -7.61
N ALA A 84 -18.96 -12.60 -6.57
CA ALA A 84 -18.49 -11.90 -5.38
C ALA A 84 -17.13 -11.23 -5.68
N GLY A 85 -16.84 -10.11 -5.01
CA GLY A 85 -15.59 -9.41 -5.18
C GLY A 85 -15.67 -7.95 -4.75
N THR A 86 -14.55 -7.27 -4.84
CA THR A 86 -14.46 -5.81 -4.67
C THR A 86 -14.51 -5.15 -6.03
N TYR A 87 -15.52 -4.33 -6.26
CA TYR A 87 -15.76 -3.64 -7.53
C TYR A 87 -15.33 -2.18 -7.43
N LEU A 88 -14.78 -1.65 -8.52
CA LEU A 88 -14.49 -0.23 -8.67
C LEU A 88 -15.41 0.33 -9.77
N LEU A 89 -16.53 0.95 -9.37
CA LEU A 89 -17.58 1.43 -10.28
C LEU A 89 -17.79 2.95 -10.11
N ARG A 90 -18.22 3.62 -11.18
CA ARG A 90 -18.55 5.05 -11.12
C ARG A 90 -20.03 5.26 -10.81
N ARG A 91 -20.35 6.36 -10.16
CA ARG A 91 -21.75 6.75 -9.96
C ARG A 91 -22.40 7.01 -11.30
N GLY A 92 -23.69 6.66 -11.43
CA GLY A 92 -24.41 6.80 -12.68
C GLY A 92 -24.03 5.81 -13.76
N THR A 93 -23.29 4.73 -13.44
CA THR A 93 -23.05 3.58 -14.32
C THR A 93 -24.39 3.06 -14.84
N SER A 94 -24.49 2.79 -16.14
CA SER A 94 -25.71 2.28 -16.77
C SER A 94 -26.12 0.92 -16.18
N TRP A 95 -27.39 0.59 -16.22
CA TRP A 95 -27.88 -0.70 -15.71
C TRP A 95 -27.27 -1.90 -16.45
N SER A 96 -26.98 -1.75 -17.74
CA SER A 96 -26.31 -2.80 -18.51
C SER A 96 -24.89 -3.03 -17.98
N GLU A 97 -24.10 -1.96 -17.84
CA GLU A 97 -22.73 -2.03 -17.32
C GLU A 97 -22.68 -2.52 -15.87
N ALA A 98 -23.63 -2.08 -15.03
CA ALA A 98 -23.71 -2.54 -13.65
C ALA A 98 -24.08 -4.04 -13.58
N LEU A 99 -24.95 -4.52 -14.47
CA LEU A 99 -25.32 -5.93 -14.56
C LEU A 99 -24.12 -6.76 -15.07
N ASP A 100 -23.45 -6.30 -16.13
CA ASP A 100 -22.24 -6.95 -16.66
C ASP A 100 -21.14 -7.01 -15.60
N ALA A 101 -20.96 -5.93 -14.85
CA ALA A 101 -20.02 -5.92 -13.72
C ALA A 101 -20.35 -7.05 -12.73
N LEU A 102 -21.58 -7.14 -12.25
CA LEU A 102 -21.97 -8.13 -11.25
C LEU A 102 -21.94 -9.58 -11.75
N THR A 103 -22.21 -9.83 -13.03
CA THR A 103 -22.39 -11.19 -13.57
C THR A 103 -21.16 -11.71 -14.32
N GLU A 104 -20.38 -10.83 -14.92
CA GLU A 104 -19.13 -11.18 -15.62
C GLU A 104 -17.90 -10.92 -14.77
N GLY A 105 -18.04 -10.15 -13.66
CA GLY A 105 -16.93 -9.74 -12.80
C GLY A 105 -16.15 -8.54 -13.34
N ARG A 106 -16.72 -7.80 -14.30
CA ARG A 106 -16.06 -6.61 -14.83
C ARG A 106 -15.91 -5.56 -13.73
N GLY A 107 -14.69 -5.07 -13.54
CA GLY A 107 -14.40 -4.09 -12.50
C GLY A 107 -14.13 -4.69 -11.12
N ILE A 108 -13.99 -6.01 -11.00
CA ILE A 108 -13.42 -6.63 -9.80
C ILE A 108 -11.96 -6.17 -9.68
N VAL A 109 -11.58 -5.76 -8.47
CA VAL A 109 -10.21 -5.36 -8.15
C VAL A 109 -9.69 -6.13 -6.96
N HIS A 110 -8.41 -6.46 -7.01
CA HIS A 110 -7.65 -7.00 -5.90
C HIS A 110 -6.98 -5.84 -5.15
N SER A 111 -7.36 -5.66 -3.89
CA SER A 111 -6.76 -4.62 -3.05
C SER A 111 -5.56 -5.18 -2.32
N VAL A 112 -4.43 -4.52 -2.45
CA VAL A 112 -3.21 -4.85 -1.75
C VAL A 112 -2.61 -3.60 -1.12
N THR A 113 -2.27 -3.69 0.17
CA THR A 113 -1.55 -2.62 0.88
C THR A 113 -0.09 -3.01 1.01
N ILE A 114 0.77 -2.13 0.57
CA ILE A 114 2.22 -2.23 0.75
C ILE A 114 2.62 -1.18 1.78
N PRO A 115 3.00 -1.59 2.99
CA PRO A 115 3.45 -0.68 4.04
C PRO A 115 4.78 0.00 3.70
N GLU A 116 5.00 1.18 4.30
CA GLU A 116 6.31 1.83 4.31
C GLU A 116 7.37 0.90 4.94
N GLY A 117 8.59 0.97 4.46
CA GLY A 117 9.70 0.17 4.95
C GLY A 117 9.70 -1.30 4.51
N PHE A 118 8.80 -1.75 3.62
CA PHE A 118 8.89 -3.07 3.00
C PHE A 118 10.00 -3.10 1.96
N SER A 119 10.80 -4.17 1.96
CA SER A 119 11.75 -4.48 0.89
C SER A 119 11.09 -5.32 -0.20
N LEU A 120 11.71 -5.46 -1.36
CA LEU A 120 11.22 -6.33 -2.43
C LEU A 120 10.99 -7.77 -1.96
N SER A 121 11.83 -8.29 -1.07
CA SER A 121 11.63 -9.63 -0.48
C SER A 121 10.30 -9.78 0.25
N SER A 122 9.76 -8.68 0.81
CA SER A 122 8.43 -8.64 1.44
C SER A 122 7.32 -8.29 0.44
N ILE A 123 7.57 -7.38 -0.50
CA ILE A 123 6.58 -6.91 -1.48
C ILE A 123 6.22 -8.01 -2.48
N VAL A 124 7.22 -8.70 -3.03
CA VAL A 124 7.05 -9.70 -4.11
C VAL A 124 6.04 -10.79 -3.74
N PRO A 125 6.15 -11.49 -2.61
CA PRO A 125 5.17 -12.53 -2.25
C PRO A 125 3.78 -11.97 -1.95
N VAL A 126 3.67 -10.77 -1.39
CA VAL A 126 2.38 -10.10 -1.14
C VAL A 126 1.69 -9.75 -2.45
N LEU A 127 2.42 -9.17 -3.39
CA LEU A 127 1.92 -8.79 -4.70
C LEU A 127 1.53 -10.02 -5.54
N ALA A 128 2.37 -11.05 -5.56
CA ALA A 128 2.09 -12.31 -6.26
C ALA A 128 0.79 -12.96 -5.79
N ARG A 129 0.59 -13.02 -4.46
CA ARG A 129 -0.65 -13.53 -3.85
C ARG A 129 -1.86 -12.68 -4.23
N ALA A 130 -1.75 -11.35 -4.17
CA ALA A 130 -2.85 -10.45 -4.48
C ALA A 130 -3.28 -10.54 -5.95
N LEU A 131 -2.33 -10.74 -6.85
CA LEU A 131 -2.59 -10.86 -8.30
C LEU A 131 -2.92 -12.30 -8.74
N GLY A 132 -2.75 -13.30 -7.88
CA GLY A 132 -2.90 -14.71 -8.24
C GLY A 132 -1.88 -15.18 -9.29
N THR A 133 -0.68 -14.60 -9.31
CA THR A 133 0.39 -14.88 -10.29
C THR A 133 1.60 -15.56 -9.60
N PRO A 134 2.43 -16.32 -10.34
CA PRO A 134 3.66 -16.86 -9.79
C PRO A 134 4.61 -15.77 -9.26
N VAL A 135 5.34 -16.09 -8.18
CA VAL A 135 6.34 -15.20 -7.57
C VAL A 135 7.39 -14.77 -8.61
N ASP A 136 7.87 -15.70 -9.43
CA ASP A 136 8.87 -15.45 -10.48
C ASP A 136 8.42 -14.38 -11.47
N SER A 137 7.12 -14.29 -11.75
CA SER A 137 6.57 -13.25 -12.64
C SER A 137 6.72 -11.84 -12.04
N VAL A 138 6.56 -11.73 -10.71
CA VAL A 138 6.77 -10.45 -10.00
C VAL A 138 8.27 -10.17 -9.86
N GLU A 139 9.09 -11.18 -9.59
CA GLU A 139 10.55 -11.04 -9.56
C GLU A 139 11.11 -10.56 -10.90
N ALA A 140 10.61 -11.09 -12.01
CA ALA A 140 10.96 -10.60 -13.34
C ALA A 140 10.52 -9.14 -13.55
N ALA A 141 9.31 -8.78 -13.10
CA ALA A 141 8.77 -7.43 -13.25
C ALA A 141 9.57 -6.38 -12.47
N VAL A 142 10.06 -6.70 -11.26
CA VAL A 142 10.88 -5.77 -10.47
C VAL A 142 12.32 -5.63 -10.99
N ARG A 143 12.70 -6.42 -12.00
CA ARG A 143 13.98 -6.35 -12.73
C ARG A 143 13.80 -5.83 -14.15
N ASP A 144 12.61 -5.31 -14.51
CA ASP A 144 12.33 -4.81 -15.86
C ASP A 144 13.27 -3.66 -16.21
N THR A 145 14.11 -3.88 -17.21
CA THR A 145 15.15 -2.93 -17.62
C THR A 145 14.59 -1.61 -18.15
N ALA A 146 13.39 -1.62 -18.75
CA ALA A 146 12.75 -0.40 -19.22
C ALA A 146 12.28 0.49 -18.04
N LEU A 147 11.80 -0.14 -16.95
CA LEU A 147 11.44 0.58 -15.72
C LEU A 147 12.68 1.11 -14.99
N LEU A 148 13.75 0.32 -14.91
CA LEU A 148 15.02 0.75 -14.33
C LEU A 148 15.60 1.95 -15.09
N HIS A 149 15.62 1.90 -16.42
CA HIS A 149 16.05 2.99 -17.27
C HIS A 149 15.19 4.26 -17.12
N ARG A 150 13.87 4.10 -17.06
CA ARG A 150 12.94 5.23 -16.90
C ARG A 150 13.19 6.02 -15.63
N LEU A 151 13.56 5.34 -14.55
CA LEU A 151 13.82 5.94 -13.25
C LEU A 151 15.30 6.30 -13.02
N ASP A 152 16.17 5.97 -13.97
CA ASP A 152 17.62 6.12 -13.82
C ASP A 152 18.17 5.36 -12.60
N VAL A 153 17.68 4.12 -12.40
CA VAL A 153 18.07 3.25 -11.29
C VAL A 153 19.34 2.50 -11.65
N PRO A 154 20.46 2.67 -10.92
CA PRO A 154 21.74 2.05 -11.25
C PRO A 154 21.85 0.57 -10.80
N THR A 155 20.88 0.09 -10.00
CA THR A 155 20.88 -1.27 -9.48
C THR A 155 20.07 -2.22 -10.38
N ALA A 156 20.21 -3.54 -10.15
CA ALA A 156 19.55 -4.55 -10.95
C ALA A 156 18.05 -4.74 -10.61
N THR A 157 17.51 -4.01 -9.65
CA THR A 157 16.12 -4.14 -9.19
C THR A 157 15.52 -2.80 -8.84
N LEU A 158 14.20 -2.74 -8.79
CA LEU A 158 13.41 -1.56 -8.36
C LEU A 158 13.29 -1.46 -6.84
N GLU A 159 14.26 -1.97 -6.05
CA GLU A 159 14.24 -1.80 -4.60
C GLU A 159 14.14 -0.32 -4.23
N GLY A 160 13.18 0.03 -3.34
CA GLY A 160 12.94 1.40 -2.92
C GLY A 160 12.04 2.24 -3.85
N TYR A 161 11.75 1.76 -5.06
CA TYR A 161 10.98 2.51 -6.08
C TYR A 161 9.54 2.03 -6.26
N LEU A 162 9.13 0.98 -5.56
CA LEU A 162 7.73 0.58 -5.47
C LEU A 162 7.07 1.34 -4.33
N PHE A 163 6.37 2.43 -4.65
CA PHE A 163 5.86 3.34 -3.62
C PHE A 163 4.88 2.63 -2.66
N PRO A 164 5.03 2.78 -1.34
CA PRO A 164 4.12 2.21 -0.36
C PRO A 164 2.76 2.90 -0.40
N ASP A 165 1.69 2.14 -0.66
CA ASP A 165 0.31 2.61 -0.75
C ASP A 165 -0.66 1.42 -0.73
N THR A 166 -1.96 1.71 -0.73
CA THR A 166 -3.01 0.72 -1.00
C THR A 166 -3.41 0.79 -2.46
N TYR A 167 -3.09 -0.25 -3.20
CA TYR A 167 -3.39 -0.39 -4.63
C TYR A 167 -4.67 -1.21 -4.84
N ALA A 168 -5.38 -0.90 -5.91
CA ALA A 168 -6.55 -1.64 -6.37
C ALA A 168 -6.32 -2.08 -7.82
N PHE A 169 -5.88 -3.32 -8.01
CA PHE A 169 -5.58 -3.87 -9.32
C PHE A 169 -6.81 -4.57 -9.90
N PRO A 170 -7.25 -4.22 -11.12
CA PRO A 170 -8.27 -4.98 -11.84
C PRO A 170 -7.91 -6.47 -11.95
N ASP A 171 -8.92 -7.32 -11.98
CA ASP A 171 -8.73 -8.75 -12.24
C ASP A 171 -7.99 -8.97 -13.57
N GLY A 172 -7.05 -9.91 -13.61
CA GLY A 172 -6.19 -10.14 -14.76
C GLY A 172 -5.04 -9.14 -14.95
N THR A 173 -4.80 -8.22 -13.99
CA THR A 173 -3.62 -7.34 -14.01
C THR A 173 -2.35 -8.18 -13.96
N SER A 174 -1.46 -8.01 -14.94
CA SER A 174 -0.17 -8.69 -14.95
C SER A 174 0.79 -8.12 -13.91
N ALA A 175 1.77 -8.93 -13.48
CA ALA A 175 2.82 -8.50 -12.56
C ALA A 175 3.54 -7.22 -13.03
N ARG A 176 3.86 -7.14 -14.33
CA ARG A 176 4.50 -5.96 -14.94
C ARG A 176 3.63 -4.70 -14.84
N GLN A 177 2.33 -4.82 -15.11
CA GLN A 177 1.40 -3.69 -14.99
C GLN A 177 1.26 -3.22 -13.54
N ALA A 178 1.21 -4.15 -12.57
CA ALA A 178 1.13 -3.81 -11.16
C ALA A 178 2.41 -3.11 -10.67
N VAL A 179 3.58 -3.63 -11.04
CA VAL A 179 4.88 -3.00 -10.72
C VAL A 179 4.98 -1.63 -11.37
N ASP A 180 4.59 -1.47 -12.65
CA ASP A 180 4.58 -0.17 -13.33
C ASP A 180 3.67 0.85 -12.64
N GLU A 181 2.49 0.45 -12.16
CA GLU A 181 1.61 1.34 -11.40
C GLU A 181 2.22 1.77 -10.06
N MET A 182 2.93 0.87 -9.38
CA MET A 182 3.64 1.20 -8.13
C MET A 182 4.81 2.16 -8.37
N VAL A 183 5.53 1.97 -9.48
CA VAL A 183 6.57 2.90 -9.95
C VAL A 183 5.98 4.26 -10.29
N ARG A 184 4.86 4.31 -11.01
CA ARG A 184 4.13 5.57 -11.26
C ARG A 184 3.66 6.22 -9.96
N GLY A 185 3.34 5.42 -8.95
CA GLY A 185 3.06 5.88 -7.59
C GLY A 185 4.23 6.68 -7.01
N PHE A 186 5.45 6.22 -7.19
CA PHE A 186 6.66 6.92 -6.81
C PHE A 186 6.86 8.20 -7.65
N GLU A 187 6.77 8.11 -8.99
CA GLU A 187 6.92 9.24 -9.90
C GLU A 187 5.94 10.39 -9.60
N ARG A 188 4.67 10.09 -9.32
CA ARG A 188 3.66 11.10 -8.96
C ARG A 188 3.97 11.83 -7.65
N ARG A 189 4.75 11.24 -6.76
CA ARG A 189 5.11 11.83 -5.46
C ARG A 189 6.47 12.54 -5.50
N TRP A 190 7.30 12.22 -6.49
CA TRP A 190 8.55 12.94 -6.73
C TRP A 190 8.23 14.31 -7.34
N LYS A 191 8.58 15.36 -6.61
CA LYS A 191 8.27 16.73 -7.04
C LYS A 191 9.37 17.29 -7.93
N PRO A 192 9.04 18.06 -8.98
CA PRO A 192 10.04 18.65 -9.88
C PRO A 192 11.08 19.52 -9.18
N GLU A 193 10.69 20.26 -8.12
CA GLU A 193 11.61 21.09 -7.35
C GLU A 193 12.69 20.29 -6.61
N TRP A 194 12.48 18.98 -6.41
CA TRP A 194 13.47 18.12 -5.77
C TRP A 194 14.67 17.83 -6.68
N ASP A 195 14.51 17.89 -7.99
CA ASP A 195 15.63 17.71 -8.92
C ASP A 195 16.66 18.85 -8.77
N ALA A 196 16.22 20.09 -8.55
CA ALA A 196 17.13 21.19 -8.21
C ALA A 196 17.83 20.95 -6.85
N ARG A 197 17.07 20.41 -5.88
CA ARG A 197 17.61 20.09 -4.55
C ARG A 197 18.68 19.00 -4.57
N LEU A 198 18.60 18.04 -5.49
CA LEU A 198 19.66 17.05 -5.70
C LEU A 198 21.01 17.73 -6.03
N GLY A 199 20.97 18.74 -6.91
CA GLY A 199 22.18 19.52 -7.26
C GLY A 199 22.79 20.25 -6.07
N GLU A 200 21.96 20.88 -5.21
CA GLU A 200 22.42 21.55 -3.99
C GLU A 200 23.07 20.58 -2.99
N LEU A 201 22.56 19.36 -2.91
CA LEU A 201 23.07 18.31 -2.03
C LEU A 201 24.27 17.57 -2.63
N ALA A 202 24.53 17.72 -3.94
CA ALA A 202 25.49 16.94 -4.73
C ALA A 202 25.19 15.42 -4.61
N MET A 203 23.90 15.04 -4.67
CA MET A 203 23.41 13.66 -4.55
C MET A 203 22.52 13.31 -5.73
N SER A 204 22.57 12.06 -6.17
CA SER A 204 21.63 11.53 -7.16
C SER A 204 20.27 11.23 -6.55
N LYS A 205 19.25 11.01 -7.39
CA LYS A 205 17.93 10.51 -6.95
C LYS A 205 18.08 9.18 -6.19
N ASN A 206 18.93 8.28 -6.71
CA ASN A 206 19.20 6.99 -6.06
C ASN A 206 19.81 7.17 -4.66
N ASP A 207 20.74 8.13 -4.50
CA ASP A 207 21.32 8.42 -3.19
C ASP A 207 20.27 8.89 -2.18
N ILE A 208 19.36 9.75 -2.61
CA ILE A 208 18.26 10.24 -1.75
C ILE A 208 17.31 9.09 -1.38
N VAL A 209 16.94 8.22 -2.34
CA VAL A 209 16.04 7.09 -2.04
C VAL A 209 16.75 6.06 -1.16
N ALA A 210 18.05 5.83 -1.36
CA ALA A 210 18.85 4.96 -0.50
C ALA A 210 18.91 5.52 0.94
N LEU A 211 19.21 6.80 1.10
CA LEU A 211 19.22 7.46 2.41
C LEU A 211 17.84 7.45 3.06
N ALA A 212 16.78 7.76 2.30
CA ALA A 212 15.41 7.74 2.78
C ALA A 212 15.00 6.34 3.28
N SER A 213 15.44 5.28 2.60
CA SER A 213 15.18 3.90 3.01
C SER A 213 15.86 3.52 4.33
N ILE A 214 17.06 4.07 4.58
CA ILE A 214 17.75 3.92 5.87
C ILE A 214 17.00 4.67 6.97
N ILE A 215 16.65 5.94 6.73
CA ILE A 215 15.87 6.77 7.67
C ILE A 215 14.53 6.09 8.01
N GLU A 216 13.85 5.52 7.02
CA GLU A 216 12.58 4.78 7.20
C GLU A 216 12.72 3.61 8.17
N LYS A 217 13.84 2.91 8.10
CA LYS A 217 14.11 1.75 8.96
C LYS A 217 14.62 2.12 10.36
N GLU A 218 15.20 3.32 10.53
CA GLU A 218 15.72 3.81 11.81
C GLU A 218 14.66 4.56 12.61
N ALA A 219 13.90 5.44 11.98
CA ALA A 219 13.00 6.35 12.67
C ALA A 219 11.79 5.62 13.27
N ARG A 220 11.73 5.57 14.60
CA ARG A 220 10.57 5.10 15.36
C ARG A 220 9.59 6.22 15.64
N VAL A 221 10.11 7.42 15.90
CA VAL A 221 9.36 8.64 16.16
C VAL A 221 9.36 9.48 14.88
N PRO A 222 8.19 9.78 14.28
CA PRO A 222 8.10 10.48 13.00
C PRO A 222 8.84 11.83 12.96
N GLU A 223 8.83 12.57 14.06
CA GLU A 223 9.40 13.91 14.19
C GLU A 223 10.94 13.91 14.20
N GLU A 224 11.55 12.76 14.45
CA GLU A 224 13.02 12.61 14.47
C GLU A 224 13.64 12.37 13.09
N ARG A 225 12.84 12.04 12.07
CA ARG A 225 13.35 11.78 10.70
C ARG A 225 14.30 12.88 10.18
N PRO A 226 13.99 14.17 10.28
CA PRO A 226 14.90 15.22 9.81
C PRO A 226 16.21 15.28 10.60
N VAL A 227 16.19 14.95 11.91
CA VAL A 227 17.39 14.94 12.77
C VAL A 227 18.26 13.73 12.47
N ILE A 228 17.65 12.53 12.31
CA ILE A 228 18.35 11.30 11.88
C ILE A 228 19.00 11.53 10.51
N SER A 229 18.25 12.15 9.58
CA SER A 229 18.78 12.54 8.27
C SER A 229 20.01 13.44 8.41
N ALA A 230 19.95 14.44 9.27
CA ALA A 230 21.07 15.35 9.52
C ALA A 230 22.32 14.60 10.01
N VAL A 231 22.16 13.62 10.90
CA VAL A 231 23.29 12.78 11.36
C VAL A 231 23.95 12.08 10.19
N TYR A 232 23.19 11.47 9.30
CA TYR A 232 23.73 10.78 8.13
C TYR A 232 24.38 11.73 7.13
N HIS A 233 23.77 12.89 6.84
CA HIS A 233 24.37 13.92 6.01
C HIS A 233 25.69 14.44 6.60
N ASN A 234 25.74 14.66 7.91
CA ASN A 234 26.96 15.10 8.61
C ASN A 234 28.06 14.02 8.53
N ARG A 235 27.73 12.74 8.71
CA ARG A 235 28.67 11.63 8.55
C ARG A 235 29.20 11.54 7.11
N LEU A 236 28.32 11.66 6.10
CA LEU A 236 28.73 11.69 4.69
C LEU A 236 29.72 12.81 4.40
N LYS A 237 29.42 14.04 4.87
CA LYS A 237 30.33 15.20 4.75
C LYS A 237 31.67 14.97 5.47
N ALA A 238 31.64 14.33 6.62
CA ALA A 238 32.84 13.99 7.41
C ALA A 238 33.55 12.72 6.90
N ARG A 239 33.10 12.08 5.84
CA ARG A 239 33.58 10.79 5.31
C ARG A 239 33.59 9.67 6.37
N MET A 240 32.65 9.73 7.29
CA MET A 240 32.46 8.70 8.33
C MET A 240 31.59 7.57 7.75
N PRO A 241 31.82 6.31 8.17
CA PRO A 241 30.90 5.20 7.86
C PRO A 241 29.51 5.49 8.44
N LEU A 242 28.44 5.13 7.72
CA LEU A 242 27.08 5.37 8.20
C LEU A 242 26.72 4.46 9.37
N GLN A 243 27.23 3.22 9.41
CA GLN A 243 27.03 2.25 10.48
C GLN A 243 25.54 2.08 10.83
N ALA A 244 24.73 1.95 9.81
CA ALA A 244 23.30 1.76 9.92
C ALA A 244 22.96 0.26 9.99
N ASP A 245 22.45 -0.22 11.13
CA ASP A 245 22.07 -1.61 11.35
C ASP A 245 21.11 -2.16 10.29
N PRO A 246 20.11 -1.39 9.77
CA PRO A 246 19.22 -1.87 8.73
C PRO A 246 19.92 -2.28 7.43
N THR A 247 21.07 -1.68 7.11
CA THR A 247 21.85 -2.05 5.93
C THR A 247 22.50 -3.41 6.07
N VAL A 248 22.89 -3.78 7.29
CA VAL A 248 23.41 -5.12 7.63
C VAL A 248 22.28 -6.16 7.56
N GLN A 249 21.11 -5.84 8.12
CA GLN A 249 19.92 -6.71 8.03
C GLN A 249 19.54 -6.99 6.57
N TYR A 250 19.54 -5.96 5.73
CA TYR A 250 19.29 -6.11 4.29
C TYR A 250 20.36 -7.00 3.61
N ALA A 251 21.63 -6.77 3.92
CA ALA A 251 22.75 -7.57 3.40
C ALA A 251 22.68 -9.05 3.79
N LEU A 252 22.13 -9.38 4.97
CA LEU A 252 21.90 -10.75 5.42
C LEU A 252 20.75 -11.45 4.69
N GLY A 253 19.89 -10.68 3.99
CA GLY A 253 18.72 -11.21 3.28
C GLY A 253 17.64 -11.82 4.19
N LYS A 254 17.70 -11.58 5.49
CA LYS A 254 16.73 -12.08 6.48
C LYS A 254 16.49 -11.06 7.59
N HIS A 255 15.27 -11.09 8.13
CA HIS A 255 14.98 -10.32 9.33
C HIS A 255 15.68 -10.93 10.54
N VAL A 256 16.35 -10.09 11.33
CA VAL A 256 16.90 -10.45 12.64
C VAL A 256 16.43 -9.43 13.66
N ASP A 257 15.99 -9.88 14.84
CA ASP A 257 15.48 -9.00 15.91
C ASP A 257 16.57 -8.05 16.40
N ARG A 258 17.81 -8.49 16.32
CA ARG A 258 19.00 -7.72 16.73
C ARG A 258 20.20 -8.10 15.86
N VAL A 259 20.90 -7.09 15.35
CA VAL A 259 22.20 -7.26 14.70
C VAL A 259 23.24 -7.60 15.77
N LEU A 260 23.93 -8.72 15.60
CA LEU A 260 25.02 -9.15 16.47
C LEU A 260 26.36 -8.72 15.89
N TYR A 261 27.42 -8.67 16.74
CA TYR A 261 28.75 -8.31 16.26
C TYR A 261 29.26 -9.17 15.08
N LYS A 262 28.96 -10.47 15.09
CA LYS A 262 29.30 -11.40 13.98
C LYS A 262 28.58 -11.06 12.67
N ASP A 263 27.41 -10.41 12.75
CA ASP A 263 26.62 -10.03 11.56
C ASP A 263 27.22 -8.80 10.87
N LEU A 264 27.98 -7.97 11.61
CA LEU A 264 28.69 -6.82 11.07
C LEU A 264 29.79 -7.20 10.08
N ASP A 265 30.20 -8.47 10.07
CA ASP A 265 31.23 -8.99 9.16
C ASP A 265 30.69 -9.44 7.81
N VAL A 266 29.36 -9.36 7.59
CA VAL A 266 28.76 -9.75 6.31
C VAL A 266 29.42 -8.99 5.14
N VAL A 267 29.88 -9.77 4.16
CA VAL A 267 30.54 -9.24 2.95
C VAL A 267 29.45 -8.83 1.95
N SER A 268 29.15 -7.55 1.88
CA SER A 268 28.16 -7.00 0.96
C SER A 268 28.45 -5.50 0.74
N ALA A 269 28.26 -5.02 -0.47
CA ALA A 269 28.34 -3.59 -0.78
C ALA A 269 27.29 -2.75 -0.01
N TYR A 270 26.25 -3.37 0.51
CA TYR A 270 25.23 -2.73 1.35
C TYR A 270 25.68 -2.57 2.81
N ASN A 271 26.75 -3.22 3.26
CA ASN A 271 27.20 -3.14 4.65
C ASN A 271 27.91 -1.81 4.92
N THR A 272 27.20 -0.84 5.49
CA THR A 272 27.71 0.51 5.81
C THR A 272 28.62 0.57 7.03
N TYR A 273 28.91 -0.56 7.68
CA TYR A 273 30.00 -0.68 8.66
C TYR A 273 31.37 -0.92 7.99
N ARG A 274 31.34 -1.56 6.81
CA ARG A 274 32.56 -1.94 6.07
C ARG A 274 32.88 -1.00 4.90
N HIS A 275 31.83 -0.41 4.31
CA HIS A 275 31.96 0.49 3.17
C HIS A 275 31.52 1.91 3.59
N PRO A 276 32.39 2.92 3.42
CA PRO A 276 32.04 4.32 3.68
C PRO A 276 31.07 4.82 2.60
N GLY A 277 30.25 5.80 2.95
CA GLY A 277 29.24 6.36 2.05
C GLY A 277 27.91 5.61 2.08
N LEU A 278 27.05 5.91 1.11
CA LEU A 278 25.75 5.27 0.92
C LEU A 278 25.94 3.87 0.31
N PRO A 279 25.01 2.94 0.56
CA PRO A 279 24.96 1.69 -0.16
C PRO A 279 24.64 1.92 -1.65
N PRO A 280 24.83 0.92 -2.53
CA PRO A 280 24.58 1.07 -3.97
C PRO A 280 23.16 1.47 -4.35
N GLY A 281 22.19 1.21 -3.46
CA GLY A 281 20.80 1.55 -3.65
C GLY A 281 19.98 1.40 -2.35
N PRO A 282 18.67 1.61 -2.44
CA PRO A 282 17.76 1.49 -1.31
C PRO A 282 17.73 0.08 -0.71
N ILE A 283 17.31 -0.01 0.54
CA ILE A 283 17.14 -1.27 1.32
C ILE A 283 15.66 -1.58 1.62
N ALA A 284 14.78 -0.65 1.32
CA ALA A 284 13.33 -0.77 1.49
C ALA A 284 12.63 0.35 0.72
N SER A 285 11.33 0.24 0.54
CA SER A 285 10.46 1.30 -0.03
C SER A 285 10.15 2.34 1.05
N PRO A 286 10.73 3.56 0.96
CA PRO A 286 10.50 4.61 1.94
C PRO A 286 9.15 5.29 1.74
N GLY A 287 8.53 5.75 2.84
CA GLY A 287 7.40 6.67 2.80
C GLY A 287 7.81 8.08 2.38
N LEU A 288 6.81 8.88 2.01
CA LEU A 288 7.03 10.27 1.62
C LEU A 288 7.76 11.09 2.72
N PRO A 289 7.43 10.95 4.02
CA PRO A 289 8.13 11.70 5.08
C PRO A 289 9.64 11.42 5.13
N SER A 290 10.06 10.17 4.88
CA SER A 290 11.48 9.80 4.87
C SER A 290 12.21 10.33 3.64
N ILE A 291 11.55 10.38 2.47
CA ILE A 291 12.09 11.03 1.27
C ILE A 291 12.28 12.54 1.52
N VAL A 292 11.29 13.20 2.09
CA VAL A 292 11.37 14.62 2.44
C VAL A 292 12.48 14.87 3.46
N ALA A 293 12.62 14.02 4.47
CA ALA A 293 13.68 14.15 5.47
C ALA A 293 15.08 13.97 4.85
N ALA A 294 15.25 13.05 3.89
CA ALA A 294 16.51 12.86 3.17
C ALA A 294 16.89 14.09 2.32
N LEU A 295 15.90 14.75 1.71
CA LEU A 295 16.10 15.98 0.94
C LEU A 295 16.33 17.23 1.81
N TYR A 296 15.68 17.31 2.97
CA TYR A 296 15.66 18.47 3.84
C TYR A 296 16.02 18.07 5.28
N PRO A 297 17.31 17.73 5.52
CA PRO A 297 17.79 17.41 6.87
C PRO A 297 17.67 18.62 7.80
N ALA A 298 17.51 18.37 9.09
CA ALA A 298 17.58 19.41 10.10
C ALA A 298 18.97 20.07 10.14
N SER A 299 19.03 21.35 10.48
CA SER A 299 20.29 22.07 10.62
C SER A 299 20.84 21.88 12.04
N VAL A 300 21.44 20.71 12.31
CA VAL A 300 21.99 20.33 13.61
C VAL A 300 23.36 19.66 13.44
N PRO A 301 24.28 19.78 14.43
CA PRO A 301 25.67 19.29 14.28
C PRO A 301 25.86 17.84 14.75
N TYR A 302 24.79 17.07 14.95
CA TYR A 302 24.89 15.73 15.48
C TYR A 302 25.58 14.76 14.53
N LEU A 303 26.38 13.85 15.11
CA LEU A 303 27.08 12.77 14.39
C LEU A 303 26.68 11.37 14.90
N TYR A 304 26.01 11.30 16.05
CA TYR A 304 25.66 10.07 16.73
C TYR A 304 24.25 10.15 17.28
N PHE A 305 23.58 9.01 17.31
CA PHE A 305 22.32 8.83 18.03
C PHE A 305 22.25 7.43 18.65
N VAL A 306 21.45 7.27 19.68
CA VAL A 306 21.17 5.99 20.34
C VAL A 306 19.70 5.95 20.74
N ALA A 307 19.02 4.84 20.50
CA ALA A 307 17.63 4.66 20.89
C ALA A 307 17.50 4.51 22.41
N ALA A 308 16.61 5.30 23.00
CA ALA A 308 16.20 5.19 24.39
C ALA A 308 15.05 4.17 24.55
N PRO A 309 14.78 3.66 25.77
CA PRO A 309 13.73 2.68 26.01
C PRO A 309 12.30 3.16 25.69
N ASP A 310 12.06 4.45 25.68
CA ASP A 310 10.78 5.09 25.33
C ASP A 310 10.55 5.19 23.82
N GLY A 311 11.54 4.79 22.99
CA GLY A 311 11.50 4.81 21.54
C GLY A 311 12.08 6.06 20.91
N HIS A 312 12.36 7.13 21.67
CA HIS A 312 13.07 8.31 21.19
C HIS A 312 14.56 8.04 21.01
N HIS A 313 15.24 8.92 20.28
CA HIS A 313 16.70 8.89 20.15
C HIS A 313 17.35 10.03 20.91
N GLU A 314 18.46 9.73 21.53
CA GLU A 314 19.37 10.72 22.07
C GLU A 314 20.48 11.03 21.08
N PHE A 315 20.59 12.31 20.67
CA PHE A 315 21.54 12.78 19.66
C PHE A 315 22.77 13.42 20.29
N ARG A 316 23.96 13.15 19.74
CA ARG A 316 25.24 13.63 20.26
C ARG A 316 26.16 14.10 19.15
N THR A 317 27.04 15.04 19.47
CA THR A 317 28.05 15.56 18.55
C THR A 317 29.37 14.82 18.63
N SER A 318 29.73 14.29 19.83
CA SER A 318 30.97 13.58 20.05
C SER A 318 30.78 12.09 20.35
N TYR A 319 31.79 11.30 20.02
CA TYR A 319 31.80 9.87 20.35
C TYR A 319 31.82 9.62 21.88
N ALA A 320 32.54 10.50 22.65
CA ALA A 320 32.61 10.38 24.11
C ALA A 320 31.21 10.53 24.74
N ASP A 321 30.47 11.56 24.33
CA ASP A 321 29.09 11.80 24.82
C ASP A 321 28.12 10.68 24.37
N HIS A 322 28.29 10.16 23.16
CA HIS A 322 27.52 9.03 22.71
C HIS A 322 27.76 7.77 23.56
N GLN A 323 29.02 7.47 23.90
CA GLN A 323 29.34 6.35 24.78
C GLN A 323 28.80 6.57 26.19
N ALA A 324 28.78 7.83 26.70
CA ALA A 324 28.16 8.15 27.97
C ALA A 324 26.64 7.89 27.92
N ALA A 325 25.93 8.37 26.90
CA ALA A 325 24.51 8.13 26.72
C ALA A 325 24.17 6.63 26.67
N ILE A 326 24.95 5.83 25.95
CA ILE A 326 24.78 4.36 25.92
C ILE A 326 24.89 3.75 27.32
N ARG A 327 25.87 4.18 28.12
CA ARG A 327 26.04 3.68 29.51
C ARG A 327 24.86 4.05 30.39
N GLU A 328 24.38 5.29 30.31
CA GLU A 328 23.22 5.78 31.05
C GLU A 328 21.94 5.00 30.69
N ILE A 329 21.63 4.86 29.41
CA ILE A 329 20.46 4.14 28.93
C ILE A 329 20.49 2.67 29.37
N ARG A 330 21.66 1.99 29.26
CA ARG A 330 21.81 0.60 29.68
C ARG A 330 21.71 0.47 31.20
N GLY A 331 22.28 1.40 31.96
CA GLY A 331 22.21 1.46 33.44
C GLY A 331 20.77 1.66 33.92
N ALA A 332 19.99 2.52 33.27
CA ALA A 332 18.58 2.74 33.59
C ALA A 332 17.74 1.49 33.31
N ALA A 333 17.94 0.84 32.15
CA ALA A 333 17.26 -0.39 31.78
C ALA A 333 17.56 -1.54 32.76
N ALA A 334 18.81 -1.69 33.20
CA ALA A 334 19.19 -2.71 34.17
C ALA A 334 18.53 -2.47 35.55
N LYS A 335 18.45 -1.20 35.99
CA LYS A 335 17.75 -0.84 37.26
C LYS A 335 16.26 -1.10 37.19
N ALA A 336 15.59 -0.81 36.03
CA ALA A 336 14.17 -1.06 35.85
C ALA A 336 13.84 -2.57 35.90
N THR A 337 14.68 -3.42 35.31
CA THR A 337 14.52 -4.88 35.38
C THR A 337 14.77 -5.46 36.77
N SER A 338 15.68 -4.87 37.56
CA SER A 338 15.97 -5.32 38.95
C SER A 338 14.90 -4.87 39.94
N SER A 339 14.23 -3.74 39.72
CA SER A 339 13.14 -3.25 40.57
C SER A 339 11.77 -3.86 40.29
N GLY A 340 11.57 -4.47 39.12
CA GLY A 340 10.32 -5.15 38.70
C GLY A 340 10.20 -6.61 39.18
N GLY A 341 11.22 -7.16 39.84
CA GLY A 341 11.30 -8.57 40.28
C GLY A 341 10.61 -8.92 41.61
N GLY A 342 9.77 -8.06 42.15
CA GLY A 342 9.03 -8.29 43.39
C GLY A 342 7.62 -8.88 43.16
N ALA A 343 7.50 -10.07 42.59
CA ALA A 343 6.24 -10.81 42.68
C ALA A 343 6.04 -11.31 44.11
N PRO A 344 4.87 -11.13 44.76
CA PRO A 344 4.63 -11.65 46.10
C PRO A 344 4.66 -13.18 46.05
N ARG A 345 5.56 -13.79 46.80
CA ARG A 345 5.52 -15.22 47.11
C ARG A 345 4.20 -15.52 47.79
N GLY A 346 3.25 -16.04 47.04
CA GLY A 346 2.05 -16.63 47.56
C GLY A 346 2.41 -17.81 48.47
N THR A 347 2.14 -17.66 49.75
CA THR A 347 2.17 -18.72 50.75
C THR A 347 1.20 -19.82 50.34
N ASN A 348 1.69 -20.94 49.86
CA ASN A 348 0.96 -22.17 49.70
C ASN A 348 0.66 -22.73 51.08
N GLY A 349 -0.57 -22.44 51.61
CA GLY A 349 -1.19 -23.16 52.69
C GLY A 349 -1.65 -24.52 52.18
N ALA A 350 -0.95 -25.58 52.58
CA ALA A 350 -1.39 -26.95 52.43
C ALA A 350 -2.76 -27.16 53.08
N ARG A 351 -3.75 -27.67 52.30
CA ARG A 351 -4.92 -28.35 52.83
C ARG A 351 -5.14 -29.65 52.10
N THR A 352 -4.66 -30.69 52.77
CA THR A 352 -5.09 -32.08 52.62
C THR A 352 -6.62 -32.18 52.80
N ALA A 353 -7.33 -32.76 51.88
CA ALA A 353 -8.65 -33.37 52.11
C ALA A 353 -8.75 -34.68 51.31
N LYS A 354 -9.01 -35.70 52.08
CA LYS A 354 -9.11 -37.12 51.86
C LYS A 354 -10.50 -37.51 51.31
N ARG A 355 -10.54 -38.48 50.39
CA ARG A 355 -11.60 -39.50 50.14
C ARG A 355 -13.01 -39.02 49.81
N ARG A 356 -13.61 -39.38 48.70
CA ARG A 356 -14.28 -40.67 48.38
C ARG A 356 -14.48 -40.78 46.87
#